data_abf3b0855fd48fcffbd1a9fe8a9f9246
#
_entry.id   abf3b0855fd48fcffbd1a9fe8a9f9246
#
_cell.length_a   1.000
_cell.length_b   1.000
_cell.length_c   1.000
_cell.angle_alpha   90.00
_cell.angle_beta   90.00
_cell.angle_gamma   90.00
#
_symmetry.space_group_name_H-M   'P 1'
#
loop_
_entity.id
_entity.type
_entity.pdbx_description
1 polymer ?
#
loop_
_entity_poly.entity_id
_entity_poly.type
_entity_poly.pdbx_seq_one_letter_code
_entity_poly.pdbx_strand_id
1 'polypeptide(L)'
;MLTTRRLNAYIAATVMVLAVLIQQVVTEGLLSDFDRSARLTARSIRASHDVFSVTVMLGLRGIILTVCLPILGWVSLKRRSWLPIAGFLIVLVFETGIAGALKISVGRIFPYQYESFFSRMMIGQDEMAFPSGHAANCVALWGYMVWYFTQAGSVLRRAGIWLVVLASCIVGVSSWLIRTHWPTDLFAGYAVGFSALVAVIGLYTALGFNPEATTHYSQEAHRETADAQ
;
A
#
# COMPACT_ATOMS: atom_id res chain seq x y z
N MET A 1 -6.74 -19.79 -5.94
CA MET A 1 -5.71 -19.82 -4.88
C MET A 1 -4.34 -19.48 -5.44
N LEU A 2 -3.55 -18.68 -4.73
CA LEU A 2 -2.14 -18.43 -5.08
C LEU A 2 -1.34 -19.68 -4.76
N THR A 3 -0.72 -20.30 -5.78
CA THR A 3 0.21 -21.40 -5.54
C THR A 3 1.49 -20.86 -4.92
N THR A 4 2.18 -21.66 -4.10
CA THR A 4 3.47 -21.30 -3.48
C THR A 4 4.48 -20.80 -4.54
N ARG A 5 4.50 -21.42 -5.72
CA ARG A 5 5.35 -21.01 -6.84
C ARG A 5 5.05 -19.58 -7.32
N ARG A 6 3.76 -19.22 -7.44
CA ARG A 6 3.35 -17.86 -7.84
C ARG A 6 3.66 -16.84 -6.75
N LEU A 7 3.43 -17.19 -5.49
CA LEU A 7 3.78 -16.36 -4.34
C LEU A 7 5.28 -16.02 -4.36
N ASN A 8 6.13 -17.03 -4.46
CA ASN A 8 7.58 -16.85 -4.50
C ASN A 8 8.02 -16.00 -5.71
N ALA A 9 7.39 -16.20 -6.87
CA ALA A 9 7.68 -15.40 -8.06
C ALA A 9 7.31 -13.91 -7.87
N TYR A 10 6.16 -13.61 -7.26
CA TYR A 10 5.77 -12.23 -6.96
C TYR A 10 6.72 -11.56 -5.95
N ILE A 11 7.07 -12.27 -4.88
CA ILE A 11 8.03 -11.76 -3.88
C ILE A 11 9.39 -11.51 -4.54
N ALA A 12 9.92 -12.47 -5.30
CA ALA A 12 11.20 -12.32 -5.98
C ALA A 12 11.20 -11.15 -6.97
N ALA A 13 10.15 -11.01 -7.78
CA ALA A 13 10.00 -9.90 -8.71
C ALA A 13 9.98 -8.55 -7.98
N THR A 14 9.25 -8.46 -6.86
CA THR A 14 9.14 -7.22 -6.10
C THR A 14 10.44 -6.87 -5.39
N VAL A 15 11.14 -7.86 -4.84
CA VAL A 15 12.48 -7.67 -4.24
C VAL A 15 13.47 -7.18 -5.31
N MET A 16 13.42 -7.75 -6.51
CA MET A 16 14.27 -7.30 -7.62
C MET A 16 13.98 -5.84 -8.02
N VAL A 17 12.70 -5.47 -8.14
CA VAL A 17 12.29 -4.09 -8.44
C VAL A 17 12.79 -3.14 -7.35
N LEU A 18 12.59 -3.48 -6.07
CA LEU A 18 13.08 -2.67 -4.96
C LEU A 18 14.61 -2.55 -4.97
N ALA A 19 15.34 -3.63 -5.22
CA ALA A 19 16.81 -3.60 -5.30
C ALA A 19 17.30 -2.66 -6.41
N VAL A 20 16.66 -2.70 -7.59
CA VAL A 20 16.98 -1.78 -8.69
C VAL A 20 16.66 -0.33 -8.31
N LEU A 21 15.49 -0.06 -7.73
CA LEU A 21 15.12 1.29 -7.33
C LEU A 21 16.07 1.85 -6.26
N ILE A 22 16.40 1.05 -5.25
CA ILE A 22 17.37 1.42 -4.19
C ILE A 22 18.72 1.73 -4.81
N GLN A 23 19.24 0.83 -5.65
CA GLN A 23 20.52 1.01 -6.31
C GLN A 23 20.54 2.30 -7.12
N GLN A 24 19.51 2.58 -7.94
CA GLN A 24 19.42 3.79 -8.76
C GLN A 24 19.33 5.07 -7.93
N VAL A 25 18.63 5.03 -6.79
CA VAL A 25 18.51 6.18 -5.89
C VAL A 25 19.83 6.43 -5.16
N VAL A 26 20.49 5.38 -4.63
CA VAL A 26 21.73 5.50 -3.85
C VAL A 26 22.90 5.90 -4.73
N THR A 27 22.99 5.40 -5.97
CA THR A 27 24.09 5.72 -6.91
C THR A 27 23.80 6.93 -7.78
N GLU A 28 22.69 7.64 -7.56
CA GLU A 28 22.24 8.75 -8.43
C GLU A 28 22.21 8.39 -9.92
N GLY A 29 21.73 7.17 -10.24
CA GLY A 29 21.67 6.65 -11.60
C GLY A 29 20.59 7.31 -12.49
N LEU A 30 20.31 6.72 -13.65
CA LEU A 30 19.38 7.24 -14.67
C LEU A 30 17.97 7.56 -14.12
N LEU A 31 17.48 6.79 -13.15
CA LEU A 31 16.17 7.06 -12.53
C LEU A 31 16.20 8.31 -11.66
N SER A 32 17.34 8.70 -11.12
CA SER A 32 17.48 9.97 -10.39
C SER A 32 17.42 11.18 -11.33
N ASP A 33 17.91 11.07 -12.56
CA ASP A 33 17.75 12.10 -13.59
C ASP A 33 16.27 12.21 -14.03
N PHE A 34 15.59 11.07 -14.18
CA PHE A 34 14.15 11.04 -14.41
C PHE A 34 13.38 11.76 -13.30
N ASP A 35 13.69 11.48 -12.04
CA ASP A 35 13.08 12.12 -10.87
C ASP A 35 13.28 13.64 -10.89
N ARG A 36 14.51 14.09 -11.19
CA ARG A 36 14.83 15.53 -11.31
C ARG A 36 14.02 16.20 -12.41
N SER A 37 13.91 15.56 -13.57
CA SER A 37 13.10 16.05 -14.69
C SER A 37 11.62 16.09 -14.34
N ALA A 38 11.10 15.04 -13.71
CA ALA A 38 9.71 14.97 -13.25
C ALA A 38 9.40 16.06 -12.21
N ARG A 39 10.35 16.38 -11.31
CA ARG A 39 10.19 17.48 -10.36
C ARG A 39 10.08 18.83 -11.04
N LEU A 40 10.92 19.10 -12.05
CA LEU A 40 10.85 20.35 -12.82
C LEU A 40 9.50 20.46 -13.54
N THR A 41 9.00 19.37 -14.10
CA THR A 41 7.68 19.31 -14.71
C THR A 41 6.57 19.59 -13.70
N ALA A 42 6.58 18.96 -12.53
CA ALA A 42 5.61 19.23 -11.47
C ALA A 42 5.63 20.72 -11.03
N ARG A 43 6.82 21.32 -10.97
CA ARG A 43 6.98 22.73 -10.64
C ARG A 43 6.36 23.67 -11.69
N SER A 44 6.41 23.32 -12.97
CA SER A 44 5.82 24.11 -14.05
C SER A 44 4.29 24.04 -14.08
N ILE A 45 3.71 22.98 -13.49
CA ILE A 45 2.27 22.80 -13.40
C ILE A 45 1.74 23.60 -12.19
N ARG A 46 0.85 24.54 -12.42
CA ARG A 46 0.15 25.28 -11.33
C ARG A 46 -0.94 24.38 -10.72
N ALA A 47 -0.53 23.33 -10.01
CA ALA A 47 -1.46 22.43 -9.33
C ALA A 47 -2.03 23.12 -8.08
N SER A 48 -3.33 22.96 -7.85
CA SER A 48 -3.96 23.39 -6.60
C SER A 48 -3.46 22.50 -5.46
N HIS A 49 -2.60 23.06 -4.60
CA HIS A 49 -2.03 22.33 -3.47
C HIS A 49 -3.13 21.75 -2.57
N ASP A 50 -4.20 22.50 -2.33
CA ASP A 50 -5.28 22.08 -1.43
C ASP A 50 -6.03 20.85 -1.96
N VAL A 51 -6.39 20.86 -3.26
CA VAL A 51 -7.09 19.74 -3.90
C VAL A 51 -6.23 18.47 -3.86
N PHE A 52 -4.96 18.57 -4.24
CA PHE A 52 -4.08 17.41 -4.29
C PHE A 52 -3.66 16.91 -2.89
N SER A 53 -3.58 17.80 -1.90
CA SER A 53 -3.36 17.41 -0.50
C SER A 53 -4.52 16.58 0.05
N VAL A 54 -5.77 16.91 -0.31
CA VAL A 54 -6.94 16.09 0.08
C VAL A 54 -6.91 14.72 -0.61
N THR A 55 -6.55 14.65 -1.89
CA THR A 55 -6.52 13.36 -2.60
C THR A 55 -5.41 12.42 -2.12
N VAL A 56 -4.28 12.96 -1.66
CA VAL A 56 -3.21 12.16 -1.03
C VAL A 56 -3.69 11.48 0.26
N MET A 57 -4.70 12.03 0.94
CA MET A 57 -5.26 11.45 2.16
C MET A 57 -5.85 10.04 1.96
N LEU A 58 -6.17 9.63 0.72
CA LEU A 58 -6.57 8.25 0.42
C LEU A 58 -5.49 7.21 0.81
N GLY A 59 -4.22 7.62 0.82
CA GLY A 59 -3.09 6.81 1.30
C GLY A 59 -2.70 7.10 2.76
N LEU A 60 -3.38 8.03 3.44
CA LEU A 60 -3.05 8.40 4.82
C LEU A 60 -3.47 7.28 5.78
N ARG A 61 -2.49 6.72 6.48
CA ARG A 61 -2.69 5.60 7.42
C ARG A 61 -3.81 5.87 8.43
N GLY A 62 -3.85 7.05 9.02
CA GLY A 62 -4.88 7.42 9.99
C GLY A 62 -6.30 7.29 9.43
N ILE A 63 -6.54 7.79 8.22
CA ILE A 63 -7.86 7.69 7.55
C ILE A 63 -8.19 6.23 7.24
N ILE A 64 -7.25 5.47 6.68
CA ILE A 64 -7.48 4.06 6.37
C ILE A 64 -7.83 3.27 7.63
N LEU A 65 -7.08 3.47 8.73
CA LEU A 65 -7.36 2.80 10.00
C LEU A 65 -8.72 3.19 10.57
N THR A 66 -9.08 4.48 10.54
CA THR A 66 -10.37 4.97 11.03
C THR A 66 -11.55 4.36 10.28
N VAL A 67 -11.39 4.05 8.99
CA VAL A 67 -12.43 3.41 8.18
C VAL A 67 -12.40 1.89 8.33
N CYS A 68 -11.22 1.28 8.21
CA CYS A 68 -11.11 -0.18 8.10
C CYS A 68 -11.27 -0.90 9.44
N LEU A 69 -10.73 -0.35 10.54
CA LEU A 69 -10.79 -1.04 11.84
C LEU A 69 -12.19 -1.21 12.40
N PRO A 70 -13.11 -0.22 12.33
CA PRO A 70 -14.49 -0.43 12.73
C PRO A 70 -15.21 -1.51 11.91
N ILE A 71 -14.99 -1.52 10.59
CA ILE A 71 -15.57 -2.53 9.68
C ILE A 71 -15.05 -3.92 10.05
N LEU A 72 -13.74 -4.08 10.18
CA LEU A 72 -13.11 -5.34 10.54
C LEU A 72 -13.48 -5.77 11.96
N GLY A 73 -13.59 -4.83 12.90
CA GLY A 73 -14.05 -5.08 14.26
C GLY A 73 -15.45 -5.66 14.28
N TRP A 74 -16.38 -5.02 13.58
CA TRP A 74 -17.75 -5.51 13.46
C TRP A 74 -17.81 -6.91 12.82
N VAL A 75 -17.05 -7.15 11.76
CA VAL A 75 -16.98 -8.48 11.11
C VAL A 75 -16.37 -9.51 12.06
N SER A 76 -15.33 -9.16 12.80
CA SER A 76 -14.69 -10.04 13.78
C SER A 76 -15.63 -10.46 14.91
N LEU A 77 -16.42 -9.52 15.42
CA LEU A 77 -17.44 -9.79 16.43
C LEU A 77 -18.55 -10.71 15.87
N LYS A 78 -19.06 -10.41 14.67
CA LYS A 78 -20.09 -11.23 14.00
C LYS A 78 -19.62 -12.66 13.73
N ARG A 79 -18.37 -12.81 13.29
CA ARG A 79 -17.77 -14.12 12.96
C ARG A 79 -17.13 -14.82 14.16
N ARG A 80 -17.12 -14.20 15.35
CA ARG A 80 -16.42 -14.67 16.54
C ARG A 80 -14.97 -15.09 16.24
N SER A 81 -14.30 -14.31 15.39
CA SER A 81 -12.93 -14.60 14.92
C SER A 81 -12.12 -13.31 14.81
N TRP A 82 -10.93 -13.29 15.39
CA TRP A 82 -9.99 -12.17 15.29
C TRP A 82 -9.17 -12.14 13.99
N LEU A 83 -9.29 -13.19 13.16
CA LEU A 83 -8.50 -13.29 11.93
C LEU A 83 -8.64 -12.09 10.98
N PRO A 84 -9.82 -11.45 10.77
CA PRO A 84 -9.94 -10.27 9.91
C PRO A 84 -9.06 -9.12 10.36
N ILE A 85 -9.09 -8.81 11.66
CA ILE A 85 -8.27 -7.73 12.24
C ILE A 85 -6.79 -8.14 12.25
N ALA A 86 -6.48 -9.36 12.69
CA ALA A 86 -5.10 -9.85 12.78
C ALA A 86 -4.39 -9.78 11.42
N GLY A 87 -5.02 -10.25 10.34
CA GLY A 87 -4.43 -10.16 9.01
C GLY A 87 -4.19 -8.73 8.55
N PHE A 88 -5.14 -7.84 8.78
CA PHE A 88 -4.98 -6.42 8.47
C PHE A 88 -3.81 -5.78 9.25
N LEU A 89 -3.71 -6.08 10.55
CA LEU A 89 -2.61 -5.58 11.38
C LEU A 89 -1.26 -6.18 10.97
N ILE A 90 -1.23 -7.46 10.56
CA ILE A 90 0.00 -8.08 10.06
C ILE A 90 0.43 -7.38 8.75
N VAL A 91 -0.47 -7.10 7.81
CA VAL A 91 -0.16 -6.32 6.59
C VAL A 91 0.42 -4.96 6.97
N LEU A 92 -0.22 -4.25 7.90
CA LEU A 92 0.22 -2.94 8.39
C LEU A 92 1.62 -3.00 9.00
N VAL A 93 1.91 -3.99 9.85
CA VAL A 93 3.21 -4.15 10.49
C VAL A 93 4.30 -4.48 9.47
N PHE A 94 4.03 -5.38 8.52
CA PHE A 94 5.00 -5.73 7.47
C PHE A 94 5.28 -4.54 6.56
N GLU A 95 4.25 -3.85 6.08
CA GLU A 95 4.40 -2.66 5.24
C GLU A 95 5.19 -1.57 5.97
N THR A 96 4.80 -1.26 7.21
CA THR A 96 5.44 -0.21 8.01
C THR A 96 6.88 -0.58 8.35
N GLY A 97 7.14 -1.83 8.70
CA GLY A 97 8.47 -2.31 9.04
C GLY A 97 9.43 -2.23 7.86
N ILE A 98 9.01 -2.71 6.68
CA ILE A 98 9.82 -2.65 5.46
C ILE A 98 10.03 -1.18 5.04
N ALA A 99 8.96 -0.39 4.99
CA ALA A 99 9.05 1.01 4.61
C ALA A 99 9.93 1.81 5.59
N GLY A 100 9.79 1.57 6.89
CA GLY A 100 10.58 2.22 7.94
C GLY A 100 12.07 1.86 7.84
N ALA A 101 12.40 0.58 7.65
CA ALA A 101 13.77 0.14 7.47
C ALA A 101 14.42 0.80 6.24
N LEU A 102 13.70 0.84 5.12
CA LEU A 102 14.19 1.48 3.89
C LEU A 102 14.35 3.00 4.04
N LYS A 103 13.44 3.67 4.75
CA LYS A 103 13.56 5.11 5.06
C LYS A 103 14.85 5.44 5.77
N ILE A 104 15.15 4.68 6.82
CA ILE A 104 16.37 4.87 7.63
C ILE A 104 17.62 4.53 6.81
N SER A 105 17.57 3.46 5.99
CA SER A 105 18.73 2.99 5.24
C SER A 105 19.08 3.86 4.03
N VAL A 106 18.08 4.44 3.36
CA VAL A 106 18.28 5.22 2.13
C VAL A 106 18.46 6.71 2.44
N GLY A 107 17.76 7.25 3.45
CA GLY A 107 17.93 8.63 3.89
C GLY A 107 17.71 9.66 2.78
N ARG A 108 16.61 9.57 2.02
CA ARG A 108 16.35 10.44 0.87
C ARG A 108 15.56 11.68 1.23
N ILE A 109 16.03 12.86 0.79
CA ILE A 109 15.33 14.14 0.98
C ILE A 109 14.08 14.24 0.09
N PHE A 110 13.07 14.99 0.55
CA PHE A 110 11.86 15.25 -0.22
C PHE A 110 12.10 16.24 -1.38
N PRO A 111 11.35 16.13 -2.50
CA PRO A 111 11.51 17.03 -3.65
C PRO A 111 11.33 18.53 -3.32
N TYR A 112 10.45 18.89 -2.39
CA TYR A 112 10.25 20.27 -1.97
C TYR A 112 11.43 20.84 -1.18
N GLN A 113 12.15 20.01 -0.43
CA GLN A 113 13.34 20.39 0.33
C GLN A 113 14.54 20.65 -0.58
N TYR A 114 14.58 20.04 -1.76
CA TYR A 114 15.67 20.19 -2.71
C TYR A 114 15.83 21.63 -3.26
N GLU A 115 14.81 22.47 -3.08
CA GLU A 115 14.78 23.85 -3.60
C GLU A 115 15.45 24.86 -2.67
N SER A 116 15.60 24.59 -1.40
CA SER A 116 16.14 25.53 -0.43
C SER A 116 17.61 25.19 -0.11
N PHE A 117 18.48 26.19 -0.27
CA PHE A 117 19.88 26.08 0.18
C PHE A 117 19.97 25.78 1.68
N PHE A 118 19.08 26.36 2.47
CA PHE A 118 18.96 26.12 3.93
C PHE A 118 18.57 24.68 4.26
N SER A 119 17.68 24.06 3.48
CA SER A 119 17.30 22.67 3.70
C SER A 119 18.46 21.70 3.47
N ARG A 120 19.38 22.04 2.56
CA ARG A 120 20.61 21.23 2.34
C ARG A 120 21.61 21.32 3.50
N MET A 121 21.65 22.45 4.24
CA MET A 121 22.52 22.60 5.41
C MET A 121 21.94 21.99 6.69
N MET A 122 20.62 21.82 6.76
CA MET A 122 19.92 21.16 7.86
C MET A 122 19.73 19.65 7.62
N ILE A 123 20.60 19.04 6.80
CA ILE A 123 20.64 17.60 6.54
C ILE A 123 20.77 16.88 7.88
N GLY A 124 19.77 16.12 8.25
CA GLY A 124 19.82 15.24 9.43
C GLY A 124 18.51 14.95 10.14
N GLN A 125 17.39 15.60 9.85
CA GLN A 125 16.18 15.38 10.65
C GLN A 125 14.95 14.86 9.89
N ASP A 126 14.84 14.97 8.54
CA ASP A 126 13.63 14.60 7.80
C ASP A 126 13.89 13.88 6.47
N GLU A 127 14.99 13.14 6.35
CA GLU A 127 15.36 12.44 5.12
C GLU A 127 14.61 11.11 4.97
N MET A 128 13.28 11.16 4.87
CA MET A 128 12.46 9.94 4.84
C MET A 128 11.51 9.87 3.62
N ALA A 129 11.93 10.45 2.48
CA ALA A 129 11.09 10.44 1.28
C ALA A 129 10.92 9.03 0.68
N PHE A 130 11.98 8.21 0.70
CA PHE A 130 11.99 6.88 0.09
C PHE A 130 11.83 5.77 1.13
N PRO A 131 10.92 4.81 0.91
CA PRO A 131 9.83 4.80 -0.06
C PRO A 131 8.61 5.60 0.43
N SER A 132 7.65 5.88 -0.47
CA SER A 132 6.40 6.56 -0.11
C SER A 132 5.50 5.69 0.75
N GLY A 133 5.24 6.13 1.99
CA GLY A 133 4.29 5.44 2.88
C GLY A 133 2.84 5.54 2.42
N HIS A 134 2.42 6.67 1.82
CA HIS A 134 1.06 6.81 1.29
C HIS A 134 0.80 5.83 0.14
N ALA A 135 1.77 5.66 -0.76
CA ALA A 135 1.68 4.69 -1.84
C ALA A 135 1.63 3.24 -1.32
N ALA A 136 2.48 2.91 -0.34
CA ALA A 136 2.50 1.59 0.29
C ALA A 136 1.19 1.26 1.02
N ASN A 137 0.70 2.18 1.86
CA ASN A 137 -0.58 2.02 2.57
C ASN A 137 -1.75 1.81 1.60
N CYS A 138 -1.79 2.59 0.50
CA CYS A 138 -2.89 2.51 -0.46
C CYS A 138 -3.00 1.11 -1.07
N VAL A 139 -1.89 0.54 -1.51
CA VAL A 139 -1.86 -0.81 -2.09
C VAL A 139 -2.08 -1.89 -1.03
N ALA A 140 -1.38 -1.80 0.10
CA ALA A 140 -1.41 -2.84 1.13
C ALA A 140 -2.76 -2.93 1.83
N LEU A 141 -3.25 -1.83 2.37
CA LEU A 141 -4.38 -1.84 3.29
C LEU A 141 -5.72 -1.89 2.54
N TRP A 142 -5.91 -1.08 1.48
CA TRP A 142 -7.11 -1.21 0.63
C TRP A 142 -7.09 -2.53 -0.14
N GLY A 143 -5.92 -2.99 -0.60
CA GLY A 143 -5.77 -4.30 -1.24
C GLY A 143 -6.19 -5.44 -0.32
N TYR A 144 -5.83 -5.39 0.98
CA TYR A 144 -6.30 -6.36 1.96
C TYR A 144 -7.82 -6.35 2.12
N MET A 145 -8.45 -5.17 2.19
CA MET A 145 -9.91 -5.06 2.27
C MET A 145 -10.58 -5.71 1.05
N VAL A 146 -10.10 -5.41 -0.15
CA VAL A 146 -10.62 -6.04 -1.38
C VAL A 146 -10.42 -7.55 -1.34
N TRP A 147 -9.23 -8.03 -0.97
CA TRP A 147 -8.97 -9.46 -0.89
C TRP A 147 -9.85 -10.16 0.14
N TYR A 148 -10.05 -9.56 1.29
CA TYR A 148 -10.81 -10.15 2.38
C TYR A 148 -12.32 -10.21 2.11
N PHE A 149 -12.89 -9.15 1.51
CA PHE A 149 -14.34 -9.01 1.34
C PHE A 149 -14.89 -9.49 0.01
N THR A 150 -14.04 -9.93 -0.93
CA THR A 150 -14.49 -10.33 -2.26
C THR A 150 -14.01 -11.72 -2.64
N GLN A 151 -14.82 -12.45 -3.42
CA GLN A 151 -14.49 -13.79 -3.88
C GLN A 151 -13.49 -13.76 -5.05
N ALA A 152 -12.57 -14.75 -5.09
CA ALA A 152 -11.62 -14.91 -6.17
C ALA A 152 -12.35 -15.10 -7.51
N GLY A 153 -11.90 -14.37 -8.55
CA GLY A 153 -12.49 -14.42 -9.87
C GLY A 153 -13.81 -13.65 -10.04
N SER A 154 -14.40 -13.14 -8.96
CA SER A 154 -15.66 -12.36 -9.05
C SER A 154 -15.47 -11.01 -9.75
N VAL A 155 -16.57 -10.49 -10.30
CA VAL A 155 -16.61 -9.12 -10.87
C VAL A 155 -16.26 -8.09 -9.79
N LEU A 156 -16.77 -8.31 -8.56
CA LEU A 156 -16.52 -7.41 -7.43
C LEU A 156 -15.03 -7.35 -7.06
N ARG A 157 -14.30 -8.50 -7.08
CA ARG A 157 -12.86 -8.50 -6.86
C ARG A 157 -12.12 -7.72 -7.95
N ARG A 158 -12.48 -7.92 -9.21
CA ARG A 158 -11.87 -7.18 -10.33
C ARG A 158 -12.13 -5.68 -10.20
N ALA A 159 -13.36 -5.29 -9.94
CA ALA A 159 -13.70 -3.88 -9.71
C ALA A 159 -12.94 -3.30 -8.52
N GLY A 160 -12.88 -4.01 -7.40
CA GLY A 160 -12.12 -3.61 -6.21
C GLY A 160 -10.62 -3.42 -6.49
N ILE A 161 -10.00 -4.33 -7.24
CA ILE A 161 -8.60 -4.19 -7.66
C ILE A 161 -8.41 -2.93 -8.50
N TRP A 162 -9.28 -2.68 -9.48
CA TRP A 162 -9.20 -1.46 -10.29
C TRP A 162 -9.41 -0.19 -9.47
N LEU A 163 -10.28 -0.21 -8.46
CA LEU A 163 -10.44 0.91 -7.53
C LEU A 163 -9.16 1.17 -6.72
N VAL A 164 -8.49 0.11 -6.23
CA VAL A 164 -7.20 0.25 -5.54
C VAL A 164 -6.13 0.80 -6.48
N VAL A 165 -6.06 0.32 -7.72
CA VAL A 165 -5.14 0.84 -8.73
C VAL A 165 -5.42 2.32 -9.00
N LEU A 166 -6.67 2.69 -9.22
CA LEU A 166 -7.07 4.08 -9.45
C LEU A 166 -6.72 4.98 -8.25
N ALA A 167 -7.05 4.56 -7.03
CA ALA A 167 -6.68 5.29 -5.81
C ALA A 167 -5.16 5.45 -5.68
N SER A 168 -4.40 4.39 -5.98
CA SER A 168 -2.93 4.43 -5.96
C SER A 168 -2.38 5.42 -7.01
N CYS A 169 -2.94 5.43 -8.21
CA CYS A 169 -2.58 6.41 -9.24
C CYS A 169 -2.90 7.84 -8.81
N ILE A 170 -4.08 8.07 -8.21
CA ILE A 170 -4.47 9.38 -7.70
C ILE A 170 -3.50 9.84 -6.60
N VAL A 171 -3.21 8.98 -5.62
CA VAL A 171 -2.24 9.27 -4.54
C VAL A 171 -0.87 9.59 -5.13
N GLY A 172 -0.40 8.79 -6.09
CA GLY A 172 0.90 8.98 -6.71
C GLY A 172 1.01 10.29 -7.49
N VAL A 173 0.07 10.55 -8.40
CA VAL A 173 0.05 11.78 -9.18
C VAL A 173 -0.07 13.00 -8.28
N SER A 174 -0.95 12.95 -7.27
CA SER A 174 -1.12 14.04 -6.31
C SER A 174 0.15 14.30 -5.52
N SER A 175 0.79 13.26 -4.96
CA SER A 175 2.05 13.37 -4.22
C SER A 175 3.19 13.94 -5.08
N TRP A 176 3.24 13.55 -6.34
CA TRP A 176 4.21 14.10 -7.29
C TRP A 176 3.93 15.58 -7.61
N LEU A 177 2.68 15.96 -7.88
CA LEU A 177 2.30 17.34 -8.21
C LEU A 177 2.54 18.31 -7.06
N ILE A 178 2.27 17.91 -5.80
CA ILE A 178 2.57 18.71 -4.61
C ILE A 178 4.03 18.54 -4.13
N ARG A 179 4.84 17.78 -4.86
CA ARG A 179 6.28 17.58 -4.66
C ARG A 179 6.66 17.00 -3.29
N THR A 180 5.78 16.18 -2.71
CA THR A 180 6.07 15.44 -1.47
C THR A 180 6.86 14.16 -1.72
N HIS A 181 6.80 13.59 -2.93
CA HIS A 181 7.54 12.39 -3.28
C HIS A 181 8.10 12.45 -4.71
N TRP A 182 9.24 11.80 -4.90
CA TRP A 182 9.79 11.51 -6.21
C TRP A 182 9.01 10.37 -6.86
N PRO A 183 8.91 10.29 -8.19
CA PRO A 183 8.28 9.14 -8.86
C PRO A 183 8.84 7.79 -8.40
N THR A 184 10.16 7.66 -8.24
CA THR A 184 10.78 6.42 -7.77
C THR A 184 10.40 6.05 -6.34
N ASP A 185 10.14 7.03 -5.44
CA ASP A 185 9.64 6.78 -4.09
C ASP A 185 8.23 6.15 -4.13
N LEU A 186 7.40 6.59 -5.09
CA LEU A 186 6.04 6.09 -5.27
C LEU A 186 6.08 4.64 -5.77
N PHE A 187 6.88 4.33 -6.79
CA PHE A 187 7.04 2.97 -7.29
C PHE A 187 7.58 2.02 -6.22
N ALA A 188 8.57 2.47 -5.43
CA ALA A 188 9.07 1.70 -4.30
C ALA A 188 7.98 1.48 -3.23
N GLY A 189 7.17 2.49 -2.93
CA GLY A 189 6.03 2.39 -2.03
C GLY A 189 5.01 1.35 -2.51
N TYR A 190 4.62 1.39 -3.78
CA TYR A 190 3.72 0.37 -4.35
C TYR A 190 4.30 -1.04 -4.26
N ALA A 191 5.59 -1.20 -4.53
CA ALA A 191 6.27 -2.49 -4.42
C ALA A 191 6.27 -3.00 -2.97
N VAL A 192 6.56 -2.15 -1.98
CA VAL A 192 6.50 -2.49 -0.55
C VAL A 192 5.08 -2.90 -0.15
N GLY A 193 4.08 -2.08 -0.50
CA GLY A 193 2.68 -2.39 -0.18
C GLY A 193 2.20 -3.69 -0.80
N PHE A 194 2.54 -3.94 -2.06
CA PHE A 194 2.21 -5.18 -2.76
C PHE A 194 2.89 -6.40 -2.13
N SER A 195 4.18 -6.30 -1.77
CA SER A 195 4.91 -7.38 -1.11
C SER A 195 4.28 -7.76 0.24
N ALA A 196 3.95 -6.76 1.06
CA ALA A 196 3.31 -7.00 2.36
C ALA A 196 1.95 -7.69 2.20
N LEU A 197 1.13 -7.22 1.26
CA LEU A 197 -0.17 -7.82 0.95
C LEU A 197 -0.04 -9.27 0.50
N VAL A 198 0.83 -9.54 -0.48
CA VAL A 198 1.03 -10.88 -1.06
C VAL A 198 1.60 -11.84 -0.02
N ALA A 199 2.52 -11.40 0.84
CA ALA A 199 3.07 -12.21 1.93
C ALA A 199 1.98 -12.66 2.91
N VAL A 200 1.08 -11.75 3.31
CA VAL A 200 -0.01 -12.08 4.23
C VAL A 200 -1.06 -12.97 3.57
N ILE A 201 -1.41 -12.74 2.30
CA ILE A 201 -2.29 -13.63 1.54
C ILE A 201 -1.68 -15.04 1.47
N GLY A 202 -0.37 -15.13 1.22
CA GLY A 202 0.35 -16.39 1.21
C GLY A 202 0.34 -17.10 2.56
N LEU A 203 0.58 -16.37 3.64
CA LEU A 203 0.51 -16.89 5.00
C LEU A 203 -0.87 -17.47 5.32
N TYR A 204 -1.93 -16.71 5.03
CA TYR A 204 -3.31 -17.16 5.25
C TYR A 204 -3.64 -18.42 4.43
N THR A 205 -3.19 -18.45 3.16
CA THR A 205 -3.36 -19.62 2.30
C THR A 205 -2.61 -20.83 2.85
N ALA A 206 -1.38 -20.66 3.35
CA ALA A 206 -0.58 -21.73 3.95
C ALA A 206 -1.18 -22.26 5.25
N LEU A 207 -1.84 -21.42 6.03
CA LEU A 207 -2.58 -21.80 7.24
C LEU A 207 -3.96 -22.41 6.95
N GLY A 208 -4.31 -22.61 5.66
CA GLY A 208 -5.62 -23.15 5.25
C GLY A 208 -6.78 -22.19 5.46
N PHE A 209 -6.50 -20.90 5.76
CA PHE A 209 -7.55 -19.91 5.93
C PHE A 209 -8.02 -19.41 4.56
N ASN A 210 -9.32 -19.62 4.31
CA ASN A 210 -9.99 -19.07 3.14
C ASN A 210 -11.12 -18.14 3.59
N PRO A 211 -11.02 -16.81 3.38
CA PRO A 211 -12.09 -15.88 3.75
C PRO A 211 -13.45 -16.24 3.12
N GLU A 212 -13.42 -16.92 1.97
CA GLU A 212 -14.61 -17.32 1.21
C GLU A 212 -15.36 -18.48 1.88
N ALA A 213 -14.65 -19.44 2.46
CA ALA A 213 -15.27 -20.61 3.11
C ALA A 213 -16.07 -20.21 4.35
N THR A 214 -15.65 -19.17 5.05
CA THR A 214 -16.35 -18.66 6.24
C THR A 214 -17.67 -17.93 5.93
N THR A 215 -17.88 -17.51 4.69
CA THR A 215 -19.15 -16.88 4.26
C THR A 215 -20.24 -17.92 3.96
N HIS A 216 -19.88 -19.08 3.45
CA HIS A 216 -20.83 -20.17 3.19
C HIS A 216 -21.39 -20.78 4.47
N TYR A 217 -20.54 -21.03 5.46
CA TYR A 217 -20.95 -21.61 6.74
C TYR A 217 -22.01 -20.76 7.49
N SER A 218 -21.89 -19.45 7.43
CA SER A 218 -22.88 -18.57 8.05
C SER A 218 -24.21 -18.49 7.28
N GLN A 219 -24.20 -18.72 5.97
CA GLN A 219 -25.42 -18.76 5.17
C GLN A 219 -26.19 -20.09 5.33
N GLU A 220 -25.45 -21.20 5.43
CA GLU A 220 -26.05 -22.51 5.70
C GLU A 220 -26.65 -22.57 7.11
N ALA A 221 -25.95 -22.11 8.13
CA ALA A 221 -26.46 -22.04 9.50
C ALA A 221 -27.72 -21.14 9.64
N HIS A 222 -27.80 -20.05 8.85
CA HIS A 222 -28.99 -19.22 8.81
C HIS A 222 -30.17 -19.86 8.04
N ARG A 223 -29.90 -20.68 7.04
CA ARG A 223 -30.92 -21.45 6.33
C ARG A 223 -31.49 -22.57 7.21
N GLU A 224 -30.62 -23.36 7.85
CA GLU A 224 -31.05 -24.42 8.76
C GLU A 224 -31.88 -23.89 9.93
N THR A 225 -31.58 -22.70 10.46
CA THR A 225 -32.39 -22.08 11.51
C THR A 225 -33.69 -21.46 11.00
N ALA A 226 -33.76 -21.07 9.74
CA ALA A 226 -35.00 -20.56 9.12
C ALA A 226 -35.95 -21.71 8.70
N ASP A 227 -35.40 -22.85 8.28
CA ASP A 227 -36.19 -24.03 7.89
C ASP A 227 -36.68 -24.84 9.12
N ALA A 228 -36.15 -24.55 10.33
CA ALA A 228 -36.57 -25.19 11.60
C ALA A 228 -37.67 -24.40 12.38
N GLN A 229 -38.14 -23.27 11.85
CA GLN A 229 -39.23 -22.45 12.40
C GLN A 229 -40.47 -22.53 11.52
#